data_02aaa2921d53c3ae9f1ce0a02f928357
#
_entry.id   02aaa2921d53c3ae9f1ce0a02f928357
#
_cell.length_a   1.000
_cell.length_b   1.000
_cell.length_c   1.000
_cell.angle_alpha   90.00
_cell.angle_beta   90.00
_cell.angle_gamma   90.00
#
_symmetry.space_group_name_H-M   'P 1'
#
loop_
_entity.id
_entity.type
_entity.pdbx_description
1 polymer ?
#
loop_
_entity_poly.entity_id
_entity_poly.type
_entity_poly.pdbx_seq_one_letter_code
_entity_poly.pdbx_strand_id
1 'polypeptide(L)' 'MKIGQTVEAKFKTLPVERARSERSSVELCPVRRGRVAWVHPRGRFITVTTQTKGGDVTENFLPGEVRAV' A
#
# COMPACT_ATOMS: atom_id res chain seq x y z
N MET A 1 -2.20 -7.29 13.34
CA MET A 1 -2.33 -7.78 11.96
C MET A 1 -1.58 -9.07 11.79
N LYS A 2 -2.06 -9.90 10.92
CA LYS A 2 -1.47 -11.23 10.69
C LYS A 2 -0.99 -11.35 9.24
N ILE A 3 0.06 -12.12 9.03
CA ILE A 3 0.54 -12.46 7.68
C ILE A 3 -0.61 -13.11 6.91
N GLY A 4 -0.81 -12.69 5.68
CA GLY A 4 -1.91 -13.16 4.82
C GLY A 4 -3.21 -12.39 4.94
N GLN A 5 -3.31 -11.50 5.91
CA GLN A 5 -4.50 -10.67 6.08
C GLN A 5 -4.64 -9.67 4.93
N THR A 6 -5.87 -9.48 4.44
CA THR A 6 -6.16 -8.47 3.43
C THR A 6 -6.26 -7.10 4.10
N VAL A 7 -5.53 -6.14 3.56
CA VAL A 7 -5.46 -4.78 4.09
C VAL A 7 -5.46 -3.77 2.95
N GLU A 8 -5.69 -2.50 3.28
CA GLU A 8 -5.54 -1.39 2.36
C GLU A 8 -4.39 -0.50 2.82
N ALA A 9 -3.62 -0.01 1.86
CA ALA A 9 -2.54 0.93 2.14
C ALA A 9 -2.27 1.82 0.93
N LYS A 10 -1.68 2.98 1.17
CA LYS A 10 -1.27 3.90 0.10
C LYS A 10 0.12 3.53 -0.37
N PHE A 11 0.20 2.92 -1.55
CA PHE A 11 1.47 2.51 -2.13
C PHE A 11 2.17 3.69 -2.78
N LYS A 12 3.33 4.05 -2.25
CA LYS A 12 4.10 5.23 -2.70
C LYS A 12 4.93 4.95 -3.93
N THR A 13 5.29 3.69 -4.15
CA THR A 13 6.13 3.29 -5.29
C THR A 13 5.32 3.01 -6.55
N LEU A 14 4.01 2.92 -6.44
CA LEU A 14 3.15 2.72 -7.60
C LEU A 14 3.02 4.03 -8.39
N PRO A 15 2.90 3.94 -9.72
CA PRO A 15 2.66 5.13 -10.53
C PRO A 15 1.41 5.83 -10.04
N VAL A 16 1.54 7.11 -9.78
CA VAL A 16 0.40 7.94 -9.45
C VAL A 16 -0.51 7.96 -10.67
N GLU A 17 -1.74 7.49 -10.52
CA GLU A 17 -2.74 7.72 -11.53
C GLU A 17 -2.98 9.22 -11.57
N ARG A 18 -2.42 9.87 -12.57
CA ARG A 18 -2.76 11.25 -12.82
C ARG A 18 -4.25 11.30 -13.12
N ALA A 19 -5.01 11.79 -12.18
CA ALA A 19 -6.33 12.24 -12.51
C ALA A 19 -6.17 13.17 -13.71
N ARG A 20 -6.90 12.92 -14.77
CA ARG A 20 -6.85 13.73 -15.98
C ARG A 20 -7.26 15.18 -15.78
N SER A 21 -7.54 15.55 -14.58
CA SER A 21 -7.83 16.92 -14.25
C SER A 21 -6.51 17.64 -14.08
N GLU A 22 -6.19 18.46 -15.01
CA GLU A 22 -5.04 19.35 -14.99
C GLU A 22 -5.00 20.26 -13.78
N ARG A 23 -6.05 20.25 -13.00
CA ARG A 23 -6.19 21.11 -11.83
C ARG A 23 -5.65 20.50 -10.55
N SER A 24 -5.42 19.22 -10.52
CA SER A 24 -4.88 18.64 -9.31
C SER A 24 -3.41 18.42 -9.49
N SER A 25 -2.66 19.35 -8.97
CA SER A 25 -1.25 19.13 -8.68
C SER A 25 -1.07 18.22 -7.47
N VAL A 26 -2.15 17.64 -6.94
CA VAL A 26 -2.08 16.76 -5.78
C VAL A 26 -1.75 15.36 -6.27
N GLU A 27 -0.56 14.92 -5.92
CA GLU A 27 -0.18 13.54 -6.13
C GLU A 27 -0.97 12.65 -5.18
N LEU A 28 -1.93 11.94 -5.73
CA LEU A 28 -2.69 10.97 -4.97
C LEU A 28 -1.98 9.64 -5.04
N CYS A 29 -1.38 9.24 -3.94
CA CYS A 29 -0.86 7.88 -3.85
C CYS A 29 -2.03 6.90 -3.96
N PRO A 30 -1.94 5.91 -4.86
CA PRO A 30 -3.04 4.97 -5.01
C PRO A 30 -3.22 4.14 -3.75
N VAL A 31 -4.47 4.07 -3.28
CA VAL A 31 -4.86 3.15 -2.22
C VAL A 31 -5.16 1.81 -2.86
N ARG A 32 -4.44 0.79 -2.45
CA ARG A 32 -4.59 -0.56 -3.00
C ARG A 32 -4.83 -1.56 -1.90
N ARG A 33 -5.60 -2.58 -2.21
CA ARG A 33 -5.73 -3.75 -1.36
C ARG A 33 -4.57 -4.67 -1.61
N GLY A 34 -3.98 -5.15 -0.55
CA GLY A 34 -2.90 -6.10 -0.61
C GLY A 34 -2.99 -7.09 0.53
N ARG A 35 -1.99 -7.91 0.65
CA ARG A 35 -1.88 -8.87 1.74
C ARG A 35 -0.66 -8.59 2.58
N VAL A 36 -0.80 -8.76 3.87
CA VAL A 36 0.33 -8.64 4.78
C VAL A 36 1.32 -9.76 4.49
N ALA A 37 2.50 -9.38 4.05
CA ALA A 37 3.58 -10.33 3.76
C ALA A 37 4.45 -10.60 4.99
N TRP A 38 4.61 -9.59 5.84
CA TRP A 38 5.41 -9.70 7.05
C TRP A 38 5.05 -8.59 8.04
N VAL A 39 5.20 -8.91 9.32
CA VAL A 39 4.95 -7.96 10.41
C VAL A 39 6.21 -7.91 11.26
N HIS A 40 6.74 -6.72 11.48
CA HIS A 40 7.91 -6.56 12.33
C HIS A 40 7.60 -7.04 13.76
N PRO A 41 8.46 -7.84 14.38
CA PRO A 41 8.20 -8.40 15.71
C PRO A 41 7.91 -7.35 16.80
N ARG A 42 8.45 -6.17 16.64
CA ARG A 42 8.23 -5.05 17.55
C ARG A 42 7.16 -4.07 17.07
N GLY A 43 6.46 -4.41 16.01
CA GLY A 43 5.40 -3.56 15.49
C GLY A 43 5.88 -2.26 14.84
N ARG A 44 7.11 -2.21 14.38
CA ARG A 44 7.67 -0.98 13.79
C ARG A 44 7.14 -0.71 12.40
N PHE A 45 6.91 -1.75 11.62
CA PHE A 45 6.34 -1.63 10.29
C PHE A 45 5.65 -2.92 9.88
N ILE A 46 4.87 -2.80 8.82
CA ILE A 46 4.15 -3.93 8.22
C ILE A 46 4.50 -3.94 6.74
N THR A 47 4.89 -5.09 6.23
CA THR A 47 5.18 -5.27 4.82
C THR A 47 3.93 -5.77 4.12
N VAL A 48 3.49 -5.05 3.10
CA VAL A 48 2.28 -5.37 2.35
C VAL A 48 2.63 -5.57 0.88
N THR A 49 2.10 -6.61 0.29
CA THR A 49 2.26 -6.92 -1.13
C THR A 49 0.93 -6.75 -1.85
N THR A 50 0.94 -6.05 -2.96
CA THR A 50 -0.22 -5.91 -3.84
C THR A 50 0.13 -6.39 -5.24
N GLN A 51 -0.87 -6.91 -5.95
CA GLN A 51 -0.71 -7.30 -7.34
C GLN A 51 -1.05 -6.15 -8.26
N THR A 52 -0.20 -5.93 -9.26
CA THR A 52 -0.40 -4.94 -10.30
C THR A 52 -0.25 -5.60 -11.67
N LYS A 53 -0.57 -4.86 -12.71
CA LYS A 53 -0.41 -5.36 -14.08
C LYS A 53 1.05 -5.69 -14.43
N GLY A 54 1.99 -5.03 -13.78
CA GLY A 54 3.41 -5.26 -13.99
C GLY A 54 4.04 -6.27 -13.05
N GLY A 55 3.25 -6.89 -12.17
CA GLY A 55 3.73 -7.85 -11.18
C GLY A 55 3.39 -7.43 -9.75
N ASP A 56 3.99 -8.11 -8.80
CA ASP A 56 3.76 -7.82 -7.39
C ASP A 56 4.62 -6.66 -6.92
N VAL A 57 4.02 -5.77 -6.15
CA VAL A 57 4.72 -4.64 -5.52
C VAL A 57 4.65 -4.80 -4.02
N THR A 58 5.79 -4.71 -3.37
CA THR A 58 5.91 -4.86 -1.92
C THR A 58 6.46 -3.58 -1.31
N GLU A 59 5.79 -3.08 -0.29
CA GLU A 59 6.23 -1.90 0.45
C GLU A 59 6.10 -2.11 1.95
N ASN A 60 6.93 -1.38 2.69
CA ASN A 60 6.85 -1.31 4.14
C ASN A 60 6.04 -0.09 4.55
N PHE A 61 5.13 -0.27 5.49
CA PHE A 61 4.25 0.78 5.99
C PHE A 61 4.33 0.87 7.50
N LEU A 62 4.15 2.07 8.03
CA LEU A 62 3.92 2.22 9.47
C LEU A 62 2.57 1.59 9.82
N PRO A 63 2.42 1.03 11.03
CA PRO A 63 1.16 0.37 11.41
C PRO A 63 -0.09 1.24 11.23
N GLY A 64 0.04 2.55 11.47
CA GLY A 64 -1.07 3.48 11.28
C GLY A 64 -1.42 3.78 9.82
N GLU A 65 -0.58 3.39 8.88
CA GLU A 65 -0.80 3.59 7.45
C GLU A 65 -1.56 2.44 6.79
N VAL A 66 -1.76 1.35 7.50
CA VAL A 66 -2.39 0.13 6.98
C VAL A 66 -3.75 -0.05 7.63
N ARG A 67 -4.75 -0.29 6.82
CA ARG A 67 -6.13 -0.50 7.26
C ARG A 67 -6.54 -1.94 7.03
N ALA A 68 -7.10 -2.56 8.05
CA ALA A 68 -7.78 -3.84 7.89
C ALA A 68 -9.05 -3.65 7.04
N VAL A 69 -9.28 -4.57 6.14
CA VAL A 69 -10.47 -4.56 5.28
C VAL A 69 -11.51 -5.51 5.83
#